data_b6e622b82b3c0d4ce236e8d8a5e044b2
#
_entry.id   b6e622b82b3c0d4ce236e8d8a5e044b2
#
_cell.length_a   1.000
_cell.length_b   1.000
_cell.length_c   1.000
_cell.angle_alpha   90.00
_cell.angle_beta   90.00
_cell.angle_gamma   90.00
#
_symmetry.space_group_name_H-M   'P 1'
#
loop_
_entity.id
_entity.type
_entity.pdbx_description
1 polymer ?
#
loop_
_entity_poly.entity_id
_entity_poly.type
_entity_poly.pdbx_seq_one_letter_code
_entity_poly.pdbx_strand_id
1 'polypeptide(L)'
;MGRLEDALRARRDAGGRAFVPYVTGGYPGVNAGLLRRLAAAGADAIEVGIPFSDPVMDGPVIQEASRRALVNGATPSSVLGIVKEAGLGVPVAVMTYANPVWHAGLEAFLQACVDAGVSGAIVPDLPVDEASEWTSACAAASVAPVFLAAPGSSEQRLRSIGEASRGFVYCVATYGVTGERDRLAPTAAELVARLRPLS
;
A
#
# COMPACT_ATOMS: atom_id res chain seq x y z
N MET A 1 -2.52 10.31 -15.34
CA MET A 1 -2.80 9.71 -14.02
C MET A 1 -2.47 8.21 -14.12
N GLY A 2 -2.15 7.55 -13.03
CA GLY A 2 -1.82 6.12 -13.05
C GLY A 2 -3.06 5.25 -12.81
N ARG A 3 -2.97 3.97 -13.21
CA ARG A 3 -4.06 2.98 -13.13
C ARG A 3 -4.75 2.91 -11.75
N LEU A 4 -3.97 3.01 -10.65
CA LEU A 4 -4.51 3.01 -9.29
C LEU A 4 -5.38 4.25 -9.02
N GLU A 5 -4.88 5.43 -9.38
CA GLU A 5 -5.60 6.69 -9.19
C GLU A 5 -6.88 6.76 -10.03
N ASP A 6 -6.81 6.34 -11.28
CA ASP A 6 -7.94 6.36 -12.21
C ASP A 6 -9.09 5.47 -11.70
N ALA A 7 -8.78 4.26 -11.20
CA ALA A 7 -9.77 3.35 -10.65
C ALA A 7 -10.46 3.91 -9.38
N LEU A 8 -9.68 4.45 -8.45
CA LEU A 8 -10.22 4.99 -7.20
C LEU A 8 -11.02 6.29 -7.42
N ARG A 9 -10.57 7.15 -8.34
CA ARG A 9 -11.32 8.35 -8.75
C ARG A 9 -12.65 7.97 -9.43
N ALA A 10 -12.63 7.04 -10.37
CA ALA A 10 -13.86 6.58 -11.04
C ALA A 10 -14.88 6.06 -10.03
N ARG A 11 -14.44 5.31 -9.01
CA ARG A 11 -15.32 4.82 -7.93
C ARG A 11 -15.90 5.95 -7.08
N ARG A 12 -15.06 6.92 -6.72
CA ARG A 12 -15.51 8.12 -5.98
C ARG A 12 -16.50 8.95 -6.79
N ASP A 13 -16.19 9.19 -8.06
CA ASP A 13 -17.00 10.06 -8.93
C ASP A 13 -18.37 9.42 -9.25
N ALA A 14 -18.45 8.08 -9.20
CA ALA A 14 -19.71 7.34 -9.20
C ALA A 14 -20.49 7.40 -7.86
N GLY A 15 -20.03 8.20 -6.88
CA GLY A 15 -20.65 8.32 -5.56
C GLY A 15 -20.41 7.13 -4.63
N GLY A 16 -19.53 6.19 -5.02
CA GLY A 16 -19.21 5.00 -4.26
C GLY A 16 -18.03 5.21 -3.29
N ARG A 17 -17.78 4.17 -2.49
CA ARG A 17 -16.59 4.04 -1.64
C ARG A 17 -15.74 2.90 -2.18
N ALA A 18 -14.44 3.10 -2.30
CA ALA A 18 -13.54 2.06 -2.75
C ALA A 18 -13.32 1.00 -1.65
N PHE A 19 -13.34 -0.26 -2.08
CA PHE A 19 -12.96 -1.39 -1.24
C PHE A 19 -11.60 -1.91 -1.68
N VAL A 20 -10.61 -1.77 -0.77
CA VAL A 20 -9.22 -2.16 -1.00
C VAL A 20 -8.80 -3.17 0.08
N PRO A 21 -8.99 -4.48 -0.15
CA PRO A 21 -8.57 -5.50 0.81
C PRO A 21 -7.05 -5.64 0.84
N TYR A 22 -6.49 -5.85 2.06
CA TYR A 22 -5.11 -6.20 2.30
C TYR A 22 -4.91 -7.71 2.45
N VAL A 23 -3.84 -8.24 1.89
CA VAL A 23 -3.38 -9.62 2.12
C VAL A 23 -1.86 -9.66 2.29
N THR A 24 -1.35 -10.49 3.21
CA THR A 24 0.10 -10.74 3.33
C THR A 24 0.53 -11.77 2.30
N GLY A 25 1.34 -11.35 1.34
CA GLY A 25 1.88 -12.21 0.29
C GLY A 25 2.73 -13.34 0.88
N GLY A 26 2.55 -14.56 0.35
CA GLY A 26 3.23 -15.75 0.86
C GLY A 26 2.67 -16.34 2.17
N TYR A 27 1.69 -15.70 2.81
CA TYR A 27 0.96 -16.32 3.91
C TYR A 27 0.23 -17.58 3.41
N PRO A 28 0.16 -18.67 4.20
CA PRO A 28 -0.51 -19.90 3.78
C PRO A 28 -1.93 -19.67 3.27
N GLY A 29 -2.20 -20.05 2.04
CA GLY A 29 -3.49 -19.83 1.36
C GLY A 29 -3.58 -18.55 0.52
N VAL A 30 -2.63 -17.62 0.64
CA VAL A 30 -2.55 -16.45 -0.26
C VAL A 30 -1.86 -16.85 -1.55
N ASN A 31 -2.61 -16.86 -2.63
CA ASN A 31 -2.16 -17.24 -3.97
C ASN A 31 -2.93 -16.45 -5.04
N ALA A 32 -2.58 -16.61 -6.29
CA ALA A 32 -3.21 -15.94 -7.42
C ALA A 32 -4.74 -16.18 -7.49
N GLY A 33 -5.19 -17.38 -7.11
CA GLY A 33 -6.62 -17.72 -7.03
C GLY A 33 -7.37 -16.90 -5.97
N LEU A 34 -6.77 -16.64 -4.81
CA LEU A 34 -7.35 -15.76 -3.80
C LEU A 34 -7.46 -14.32 -4.31
N LEU A 35 -6.41 -13.79 -4.94
CA LEU A 35 -6.44 -12.43 -5.50
C LEU A 35 -7.54 -12.26 -6.55
N ARG A 36 -7.71 -13.25 -7.44
CA ARG A 36 -8.81 -13.25 -8.42
C ARG A 36 -10.19 -13.30 -7.75
N ARG A 37 -10.36 -14.06 -6.66
CA ARG A 37 -11.62 -14.08 -5.89
C ARG A 37 -11.92 -12.76 -5.23
N LEU A 38 -10.92 -12.05 -4.68
CA LEU A 38 -11.10 -10.72 -4.10
C LEU A 38 -11.54 -9.72 -5.17
N ALA A 39 -10.91 -9.74 -6.33
CA ALA A 39 -11.32 -8.89 -7.46
C ALA A 39 -12.77 -9.21 -7.93
N ALA A 40 -13.12 -10.49 -8.07
CA ALA A 40 -14.47 -10.93 -8.44
C ALA A 40 -15.53 -10.60 -7.37
N ALA A 41 -15.13 -10.49 -6.10
CA ALA A 41 -16.00 -10.09 -5.00
C ALA A 41 -16.22 -8.57 -4.93
N GLY A 42 -15.64 -7.79 -5.85
CA GLY A 42 -15.87 -6.36 -5.99
C GLY A 42 -14.79 -5.47 -5.35
N ALA A 43 -13.58 -5.98 -5.15
CA ALA A 43 -12.46 -5.13 -4.78
C ALA A 43 -12.17 -4.12 -5.90
N ASP A 44 -12.05 -2.84 -5.57
CA ASP A 44 -11.70 -1.76 -6.51
C ASP A 44 -10.19 -1.69 -6.75
N ALA A 45 -9.41 -2.11 -5.76
CA ALA A 45 -7.96 -2.36 -5.82
C ALA A 45 -7.61 -3.46 -4.81
N ILE A 46 -6.40 -4.03 -4.87
CA ILE A 46 -5.93 -4.99 -3.87
C ILE A 46 -4.58 -4.53 -3.34
N GLU A 47 -4.40 -4.55 -2.02
CA GLU A 47 -3.12 -4.29 -1.37
C GLU A 47 -2.45 -5.62 -1.00
N VAL A 48 -1.20 -5.80 -1.43
CA VAL A 48 -0.42 -7.01 -1.18
C VAL A 48 0.82 -6.65 -0.37
N GLY A 49 0.88 -7.08 0.88
CA GLY A 49 2.04 -6.92 1.74
C GLY A 49 3.17 -7.87 1.31
N ILE A 50 4.35 -7.32 1.07
CA ILE A 50 5.59 -8.08 0.93
C ILE A 50 6.18 -8.21 2.33
N PRO A 51 6.27 -9.42 2.92
CA PRO A 51 6.67 -9.59 4.31
C PRO A 51 8.12 -9.15 4.56
N PHE A 52 8.34 -8.58 5.74
CA PHE A 52 9.65 -8.15 6.23
C PHE A 52 9.90 -8.72 7.63
N SER A 53 11.16 -8.93 8.00
CA SER A 53 11.55 -9.52 9.29
C SER A 53 11.32 -8.60 10.48
N ASP A 54 11.40 -7.27 10.25
CA ASP A 54 11.37 -6.24 11.30
C ASP A 54 10.25 -5.21 11.06
N PRO A 55 8.97 -5.67 11.06
CA PRO A 55 7.84 -4.85 10.62
C PRO A 55 7.34 -3.91 11.73
N VAL A 56 8.17 -2.92 12.07
CA VAL A 56 7.98 -2.01 13.22
C VAL A 56 6.73 -1.14 13.16
N MET A 57 6.18 -0.92 11.96
CA MET A 57 4.95 -0.14 11.76
C MET A 57 3.68 -0.99 11.84
N ASP A 58 3.81 -2.32 11.81
CA ASP A 58 2.68 -3.24 11.77
C ASP A 58 2.20 -3.64 13.17
N GLY A 59 0.92 -3.92 13.28
CA GLY A 59 0.33 -4.52 14.47
C GLY A 59 0.62 -6.02 14.59
N PRO A 60 0.37 -6.61 15.78
CA PRO A 60 0.77 -8.00 16.08
C PRO A 60 0.18 -9.04 15.11
N VAL A 61 -1.01 -8.80 14.57
CA VAL A 61 -1.66 -9.69 13.61
C VAL A 61 -0.88 -9.73 12.28
N ILE A 62 -0.49 -8.57 11.78
CA ILE A 62 0.28 -8.45 10.52
C ILE A 62 1.73 -8.90 10.74
N GLN A 63 2.32 -8.59 11.89
CA GLN A 63 3.65 -9.12 12.27
C GLN A 63 3.66 -10.65 12.25
N GLU A 64 2.69 -11.30 12.87
CA GLU A 64 2.59 -12.76 12.87
C GLU A 64 2.30 -13.33 11.47
N ALA A 65 1.47 -12.65 10.66
CA ALA A 65 1.25 -13.04 9.28
C ALA A 65 2.53 -12.96 8.44
N SER A 66 3.30 -11.87 8.59
CA SER A 66 4.60 -11.69 7.94
C SER A 66 5.60 -12.76 8.38
N ARG A 67 5.69 -13.03 9.68
CA ARG A 67 6.55 -14.09 10.23
C ARG A 67 6.22 -15.45 9.61
N ARG A 68 4.93 -15.81 9.52
CA ARG A 68 4.50 -17.09 8.91
C ARG A 68 4.82 -17.14 7.42
N ALA A 69 4.61 -16.04 6.70
CA ALA A 69 4.95 -15.94 5.29
C ALA A 69 6.46 -16.16 5.06
N LEU A 70 7.32 -15.51 5.87
CA LEU A 70 8.78 -15.66 5.80
C LEU A 70 9.23 -17.10 6.12
N VAL A 71 8.67 -17.73 7.16
CA VAL A 71 8.92 -19.16 7.48
C VAL A 71 8.50 -20.07 6.34
N ASN A 72 7.45 -19.69 5.60
CA ASN A 72 6.99 -20.41 4.41
C ASN A 72 7.81 -20.09 3.14
N GLY A 73 8.91 -19.35 3.27
CA GLY A 73 9.83 -19.04 2.17
C GLY A 73 9.43 -17.86 1.30
N ALA A 74 8.54 -16.97 1.77
CA ALA A 74 8.18 -15.79 1.02
C ALA A 74 9.37 -14.86 0.80
N THR A 75 9.51 -14.38 -0.42
CA THR A 75 10.48 -13.37 -0.85
C THR A 75 9.75 -12.28 -1.64
N PRO A 76 10.32 -11.08 -1.81
CA PRO A 76 9.72 -10.07 -2.68
C PRO A 76 9.40 -10.60 -4.08
N SER A 77 10.31 -11.36 -4.66
CA SER A 77 10.13 -11.96 -5.99
C SER A 77 8.98 -12.97 -6.04
N SER A 78 8.85 -13.85 -5.03
CA SER A 78 7.76 -14.83 -4.98
C SER A 78 6.39 -14.15 -4.81
N VAL A 79 6.32 -13.09 -4.00
CA VAL A 79 5.08 -12.32 -3.79
C VAL A 79 4.68 -11.58 -5.07
N LEU A 80 5.62 -10.91 -5.74
CA LEU A 80 5.36 -10.29 -7.04
C LEU A 80 4.98 -11.33 -8.10
N GLY A 81 5.54 -12.53 -8.04
CA GLY A 81 5.15 -13.67 -8.87
C GLY A 81 3.67 -14.05 -8.71
N ILE A 82 3.14 -14.05 -7.49
CA ILE A 82 1.72 -14.30 -7.20
C ILE A 82 0.83 -13.22 -7.84
N VAL A 83 1.24 -11.96 -7.77
CA VAL A 83 0.52 -10.83 -8.38
C VAL A 83 0.51 -10.97 -9.90
N LYS A 84 1.66 -11.26 -10.50
CA LYS A 84 1.81 -11.48 -11.94
C LYS A 84 0.92 -12.62 -12.43
N GLU A 85 0.97 -13.77 -11.76
CA GLU A 85 0.16 -14.94 -12.08
C GLU A 85 -1.34 -14.64 -11.96
N ALA A 86 -1.74 -13.78 -11.02
CA ALA A 86 -3.14 -13.42 -10.83
C ALA A 86 -3.72 -12.68 -12.04
N GLY A 87 -2.95 -11.86 -12.75
CA GLY A 87 -3.35 -11.18 -13.98
C GLY A 87 -4.61 -10.34 -13.81
N LEU A 88 -4.65 -9.49 -12.78
CA LEU A 88 -5.86 -8.83 -12.31
C LEU A 88 -6.32 -7.69 -13.24
N GLY A 89 -7.64 -7.58 -13.43
CA GLY A 89 -8.29 -6.43 -14.03
C GLY A 89 -8.30 -5.18 -13.14
N VAL A 90 -8.26 -5.35 -11.82
CA VAL A 90 -8.17 -4.26 -10.83
C VAL A 90 -6.71 -3.91 -10.53
N PRO A 91 -6.41 -2.64 -10.15
CA PRO A 91 -5.06 -2.25 -9.77
C PRO A 91 -4.59 -2.95 -8.49
N VAL A 92 -3.27 -3.17 -8.40
CA VAL A 92 -2.62 -3.71 -7.21
C VAL A 92 -1.64 -2.67 -6.66
N ALA A 93 -1.71 -2.43 -5.36
CA ALA A 93 -0.66 -1.75 -4.61
C ALA A 93 0.13 -2.77 -3.80
N VAL A 94 1.45 -2.62 -3.71
CA VAL A 94 2.27 -3.41 -2.79
C VAL A 94 2.64 -2.56 -1.58
N MET A 95 2.72 -3.19 -0.40
CA MET A 95 3.25 -2.57 0.80
C MET A 95 4.48 -3.34 1.28
N THR A 96 5.59 -2.63 1.49
CA THR A 96 6.82 -3.18 2.07
C THR A 96 7.62 -2.07 2.74
N TYR A 97 8.66 -2.43 3.46
CA TYR A 97 9.55 -1.51 4.15
C TYR A 97 10.68 -0.99 3.24
N ALA A 98 11.30 0.12 3.65
CA ALA A 98 12.38 0.75 2.90
C ALA A 98 13.57 -0.21 2.68
N ASN A 99 13.96 -0.97 3.71
CA ASN A 99 15.10 -1.87 3.64
C ASN A 99 15.03 -2.89 2.47
N PRO A 100 13.93 -3.69 2.28
CA PRO A 100 13.80 -4.56 1.11
C PRO A 100 13.90 -3.83 -0.23
N VAL A 101 13.37 -2.62 -0.33
CA VAL A 101 13.40 -1.81 -1.56
C VAL A 101 14.83 -1.40 -1.89
N TRP A 102 15.55 -0.80 -0.93
CA TRP A 102 16.92 -0.34 -1.15
C TRP A 102 17.92 -1.49 -1.31
N HIS A 103 17.69 -2.61 -0.61
CA HIS A 103 18.51 -3.81 -0.79
C HIS A 103 18.38 -4.40 -2.21
N ALA A 104 17.20 -4.38 -2.79
CA ALA A 104 16.97 -4.81 -4.17
C ALA A 104 17.52 -3.83 -5.22
N GLY A 105 17.74 -2.58 -4.83
CA GLY A 105 17.93 -1.45 -5.71
C GLY A 105 16.60 -0.86 -6.18
N LEU A 106 16.46 0.44 -6.02
CA LEU A 106 15.21 1.16 -6.21
C LEU A 106 14.58 0.94 -7.60
N GLU A 107 15.37 1.11 -8.64
CA GLU A 107 14.94 0.94 -10.03
C GLU A 107 14.56 -0.53 -10.32
N ALA A 108 15.40 -1.47 -9.84
CA ALA A 108 15.15 -2.90 -10.04
C ALA A 108 13.88 -3.37 -9.32
N PHE A 109 13.63 -2.87 -8.10
CA PHE A 109 12.40 -3.15 -7.38
C PHE A 109 11.17 -2.62 -8.12
N LEU A 110 11.20 -1.36 -8.56
CA LEU A 110 10.09 -0.75 -9.30
C LEU A 110 9.86 -1.43 -10.65
N GLN A 111 10.92 -1.81 -11.35
CA GLN A 111 10.78 -2.59 -12.59
C GLN A 111 10.11 -3.94 -12.34
N ALA A 112 10.50 -4.65 -11.27
CA ALA A 112 9.85 -5.91 -10.90
C ALA A 112 8.36 -5.71 -10.53
N CYS A 113 8.02 -4.58 -9.89
CA CYS A 113 6.63 -4.20 -9.64
C CYS A 113 5.85 -4.00 -10.94
N VAL A 114 6.39 -3.26 -11.90
CA VAL A 114 5.78 -3.03 -13.22
C VAL A 114 5.57 -4.36 -13.96
N ASP A 115 6.58 -5.22 -14.00
CA ASP A 115 6.53 -6.53 -14.66
C ASP A 115 5.50 -7.47 -14.03
N ALA A 116 5.18 -7.25 -12.76
CA ALA A 116 4.14 -7.97 -12.03
C ALA A 116 2.72 -7.35 -12.19
N GLY A 117 2.61 -6.17 -12.80
CA GLY A 117 1.34 -5.46 -12.96
C GLY A 117 0.92 -4.64 -11.75
N VAL A 118 1.86 -4.35 -10.85
CA VAL A 118 1.66 -3.44 -9.71
C VAL A 118 1.55 -2.00 -10.21
N SER A 119 0.64 -1.23 -9.64
CA SER A 119 0.35 0.16 -10.03
C SER A 119 0.54 1.15 -8.90
N GLY A 120 0.79 0.70 -7.68
CA GLY A 120 1.09 1.55 -6.54
C GLY A 120 2.02 0.88 -5.54
N ALA A 121 2.74 1.68 -4.77
CA ALA A 121 3.65 1.18 -3.74
C ALA A 121 3.58 2.03 -2.47
N ILE A 122 3.54 1.35 -1.33
CA ILE A 122 3.44 1.92 0.01
C ILE A 122 4.71 1.50 0.77
N VAL A 123 5.47 2.49 1.25
CA VAL A 123 6.66 2.28 2.08
C VAL A 123 6.42 3.01 3.41
N PRO A 124 5.84 2.34 4.42
CA PRO A 124 5.31 2.99 5.62
C PRO A 124 6.38 3.64 6.51
N ASP A 125 7.61 3.19 6.44
CA ASP A 125 8.76 3.70 7.18
C ASP A 125 9.59 4.75 6.39
N LEU A 126 9.10 5.20 5.21
CA LEU A 126 9.74 6.25 4.43
C LEU A 126 8.97 7.57 4.60
N PRO A 127 9.49 8.55 5.36
CA PRO A 127 8.89 9.86 5.51
C PRO A 127 8.89 10.65 4.20
N VAL A 128 7.85 11.43 3.94
CA VAL A 128 7.73 12.23 2.71
C VAL A 128 8.90 13.20 2.54
N ASP A 129 9.45 13.70 3.64
CA ASP A 129 10.57 14.67 3.63
C ASP A 129 11.89 14.03 3.13
N GLU A 130 12.01 12.70 3.16
CA GLU A 130 13.18 11.93 2.72
C GLU A 130 12.92 11.17 1.41
N ALA A 131 11.76 11.35 0.81
CA ALA A 131 11.27 10.49 -0.28
C ALA A 131 11.49 11.06 -1.69
N SER A 132 12.38 12.06 -1.88
CA SER A 132 12.56 12.70 -3.19
C SER A 132 13.02 11.74 -4.28
N GLU A 133 14.00 10.87 -3.96
CA GLU A 133 14.50 9.85 -4.88
C GLU A 133 13.41 8.80 -5.19
N TRP A 134 12.71 8.33 -4.16
CA TRP A 134 11.59 7.40 -4.29
C TRP A 134 10.48 7.93 -5.19
N THR A 135 10.04 9.17 -4.97
CA THR A 135 8.97 9.78 -5.78
C THR A 135 9.36 9.96 -7.23
N SER A 136 10.63 10.33 -7.47
CA SER A 136 11.18 10.48 -8.83
C SER A 136 11.23 9.15 -9.56
N ALA A 137 11.73 8.09 -8.89
CA ALA A 137 11.80 6.76 -9.46
C ALA A 137 10.39 6.15 -9.69
N CYS A 138 9.46 6.35 -8.75
CA CYS A 138 8.07 5.94 -8.92
C CYS A 138 7.40 6.62 -10.12
N ALA A 139 7.66 7.92 -10.32
CA ALA A 139 7.15 8.65 -11.48
C ALA A 139 7.71 8.10 -12.80
N ALA A 140 9.01 7.81 -12.86
CA ALA A 140 9.65 7.21 -14.03
C ALA A 140 9.09 5.82 -14.35
N ALA A 141 8.81 5.00 -13.33
CA ALA A 141 8.23 3.67 -13.47
C ALA A 141 6.69 3.66 -13.63
N SER A 142 6.03 4.82 -13.54
CA SER A 142 4.55 4.91 -13.54
C SER A 142 3.89 4.10 -12.41
N VAL A 143 4.55 3.96 -11.27
CA VAL A 143 4.03 3.36 -10.04
C VAL A 143 3.61 4.49 -9.10
N ALA A 144 2.39 4.45 -8.57
CA ALA A 144 1.87 5.47 -7.68
C ALA A 144 2.53 5.38 -6.28
N PRO A 145 3.29 6.38 -5.81
CA PRO A 145 3.75 6.40 -4.42
C PRO A 145 2.59 6.77 -3.49
N VAL A 146 2.35 5.95 -2.48
CA VAL A 146 1.32 6.17 -1.46
C VAL A 146 2.00 6.46 -0.13
N PHE A 147 1.75 7.64 0.43
CA PHE A 147 2.31 8.03 1.73
C PHE A 147 1.31 7.92 2.86
N LEU A 148 1.85 7.72 4.06
CA LEU A 148 1.08 7.64 5.29
C LEU A 148 0.90 9.01 5.92
N ALA A 149 -0.33 9.33 6.32
CA ALA A 149 -0.66 10.48 7.14
C ALA A 149 -1.14 10.02 8.51
N ALA A 150 -0.61 10.62 9.58
CA ALA A 150 -0.95 10.30 10.95
C ALA A 150 -1.67 11.48 11.64
N PRO A 151 -2.50 11.25 12.68
CA PRO A 151 -3.24 12.31 13.38
C PRO A 151 -2.37 13.45 13.89
N GLY A 152 -1.12 13.17 14.32
CA GLY A 152 -0.16 14.19 14.79
C GLY A 152 0.68 14.86 13.72
N SER A 153 0.43 14.58 12.43
CA SER A 153 1.13 15.28 11.36
C SER A 153 0.77 16.77 11.36
N SER A 154 1.79 17.64 11.21
CA SER A 154 1.58 19.07 11.04
C SER A 154 0.86 19.37 9.72
N GLU A 155 0.22 20.53 9.61
CA GLU A 155 -0.45 20.96 8.36
C GLU A 155 0.53 21.01 7.17
N GLN A 156 1.76 21.46 7.41
CA GLN A 156 2.79 21.47 6.39
C GLN A 156 3.10 20.04 5.90
N ARG A 157 3.27 19.09 6.83
CA ARG A 157 3.53 17.68 6.47
C ARG A 157 2.34 17.05 5.74
N LEU A 158 1.11 17.32 6.18
CA LEU A 158 -0.09 16.84 5.50
C LEU A 158 -0.17 17.36 4.06
N ARG A 159 0.21 18.62 3.83
CA ARG A 159 0.29 19.21 2.50
C ARG A 159 1.34 18.49 1.64
N SER A 160 2.56 18.32 2.14
CA SER A 160 3.62 17.58 1.44
C SER A 160 3.20 16.15 1.11
N ILE A 161 2.51 15.46 2.04
CA ILE A 161 1.97 14.11 1.82
C ILE A 161 0.91 14.12 0.70
N GLY A 162 -0.03 15.06 0.71
CA GLY A 162 -1.05 15.18 -0.33
C GLY A 162 -0.45 15.46 -1.71
N GLU A 163 0.54 16.35 -1.77
CA GLU A 163 1.23 16.72 -3.01
C GLU A 163 2.10 15.58 -3.58
N ALA A 164 2.72 14.78 -2.72
CA ALA A 164 3.61 13.69 -3.13
C ALA A 164 2.87 12.38 -3.42
N SER A 165 1.75 12.13 -2.75
CA SER A 165 0.97 10.89 -2.95
C SER A 165 0.29 10.87 -4.31
N ARG A 166 0.19 9.65 -4.87
CA ARG A 166 -0.62 9.36 -6.05
C ARG A 166 -1.50 8.14 -5.75
N GLY A 167 -2.68 8.09 -6.35
CA GLY A 167 -3.67 7.05 -6.07
C GLY A 167 -4.50 7.39 -4.84
N PHE A 168 -3.91 7.36 -3.66
CA PHE A 168 -4.56 7.74 -2.40
C PHE A 168 -3.52 8.15 -1.34
N VAL A 169 -4.00 8.73 -0.23
CA VAL A 169 -3.22 8.94 0.99
C VAL A 169 -3.65 7.90 2.02
N TYR A 170 -2.69 7.19 2.59
CA TYR A 170 -2.96 6.19 3.63
C TYR A 170 -3.13 6.89 4.99
N CYS A 171 -4.38 7.05 5.43
CA CYS A 171 -4.68 7.67 6.72
C CYS A 171 -4.58 6.65 7.85
N VAL A 172 -3.57 6.79 8.71
CA VAL A 172 -3.42 5.98 9.92
C VAL A 172 -4.48 6.39 10.93
N ALA A 173 -5.36 5.47 11.30
CA ALA A 173 -6.50 5.76 12.16
C ALA A 173 -6.13 6.12 13.61
N THR A 174 -5.04 5.54 14.13
CA THR A 174 -4.58 5.76 15.51
C THR A 174 -3.09 5.60 15.63
N TYR A 175 -2.49 6.24 16.65
CA TYR A 175 -1.13 5.90 17.09
C TYR A 175 -1.14 4.53 17.79
N GLY A 176 -0.13 3.72 17.51
CA GLY A 176 0.08 2.41 18.09
C GLY A 176 -0.29 1.26 17.15
N VAL A 177 -0.08 0.05 17.63
CA VAL A 177 -0.25 -1.18 16.84
C VAL A 177 -1.69 -1.37 16.37
N THR A 178 -1.84 -1.81 15.14
CA THR A 178 -3.13 -2.19 14.55
C THR A 178 -3.72 -3.40 15.29
N GLY A 179 -5.03 -3.33 15.56
CA GLY A 179 -5.77 -4.40 16.21
C GLY A 179 -7.25 -4.26 15.88
N GLU A 180 -8.00 -5.33 16.14
CA GLU A 180 -9.46 -5.34 15.97
C GLU A 180 -10.13 -4.30 16.87
N ARG A 181 -11.04 -3.49 16.33
CA ARG A 181 -11.75 -2.43 17.05
C ARG A 181 -13.19 -2.33 16.57
N ASP A 182 -14.09 -2.15 17.51
CA ASP A 182 -15.54 -2.03 17.24
C ASP A 182 -15.93 -0.67 16.66
N ARG A 183 -15.07 0.36 16.76
CA ARG A 183 -15.34 1.72 16.28
C ARG A 183 -14.08 2.38 15.72
N LEU A 184 -14.26 3.17 14.67
CA LEU A 184 -13.21 4.09 14.18
C LEU A 184 -12.88 5.12 15.26
N ALA A 185 -11.59 5.40 15.44
CA ALA A 185 -11.16 6.46 16.34
C ALA A 185 -11.64 7.82 15.81
N PRO A 186 -12.14 8.73 16.67
CA PRO A 186 -12.51 10.09 16.26
C PRO A 186 -11.39 10.82 15.51
N THR A 187 -10.13 10.59 15.90
CA THR A 187 -8.94 11.12 15.26
C THR A 187 -8.80 10.76 13.78
N ALA A 188 -9.37 9.64 13.34
CA ALA A 188 -9.36 9.26 11.92
C ALA A 188 -10.23 10.19 11.07
N ALA A 189 -11.44 10.53 11.58
CA ALA A 189 -12.33 11.44 10.89
C ALA A 189 -11.75 12.87 10.83
N GLU A 190 -11.14 13.32 11.92
CA GLU A 190 -10.44 14.62 11.99
C GLU A 190 -9.27 14.68 11.00
N LEU A 191 -8.44 13.64 10.93
CA LEU A 191 -7.34 13.56 9.97
C LEU A 191 -7.83 13.64 8.53
N VAL A 192 -8.87 12.87 8.19
CA VAL A 192 -9.47 12.91 6.84
C VAL A 192 -10.03 14.30 6.52
N ALA A 193 -10.68 14.98 7.48
CA ALA A 193 -11.18 16.33 7.29
C ALA A 193 -10.06 17.35 7.01
N ARG A 194 -8.91 17.21 7.67
CA ARG A 194 -7.71 18.03 7.45
C ARG A 194 -7.05 17.76 6.09
N LEU A 195 -7.02 16.51 5.65
CA LEU A 195 -6.39 16.11 4.38
C LEU A 195 -7.22 16.46 3.15
N ARG A 196 -8.56 16.37 3.25
CA ARG A 196 -9.46 16.53 2.10
C ARG A 196 -9.23 17.81 1.26
N PRO A 197 -8.92 18.99 1.82
CA PRO A 197 -8.61 20.19 1.03
C PRO A 197 -7.18 20.22 0.48
N LEU A 198 -6.32 19.25 0.83
CA LEU A 198 -4.88 19.22 0.53
C LEU A 198 -4.50 18.11 -0.47
N SER A 199 -5.45 17.26 -0.90
CA SER A 199 -5.18 16.08 -1.74
C SER A 199 -6.08 16.02 -2.98
#